data_3f7289afbf5fe0b15cfa82a62d2efdfb
#
_entry.id   3f7289afbf5fe0b15cfa82a62d2efdfb
#
_cell.length_a   1.000
_cell.length_b   1.000
_cell.length_c   1.000
_cell.angle_alpha   90.00
_cell.angle_beta   90.00
_cell.angle_gamma   90.00
#
_symmetry.space_group_name_H-M   'P 1'
#
loop_
_entity.id
_entity.type
_entity.pdbx_description
1 polymer ?
#
loop_
_entity_poly.entity_id
_entity_poly.type
_entity_poly.pdbx_seq_one_letter_code
_entity_poly.pdbx_strand_id
1 'polypeptide(L)'
;EQRILDNSEFTHADWLQAAKRIVILERLNEDELTRLFELATLFLADKSITGAQGFEITDAVKQSIALQACLPILNLSLEWYAGWSAIIIYPGSYKSETTTVDELGVVHEGSQHRSGEAWLRGPVILSWKDAKHSGERDGHNVVIHEFVHKLDMLNGRANGFPPLQADM
;
A
#
# COMPACT_ATOMS: atom_id res chain seq x y z
N GLU A 1 4.80 -0.49 20.17
CA GLU A 1 3.53 -0.13 19.52
C GLU A 1 2.78 0.95 20.31
N GLN A 2 2.42 0.72 21.59
CA GLN A 2 1.66 1.67 22.40
C GLN A 2 2.28 3.07 22.42
N ARG A 3 3.59 3.17 22.53
CA ARG A 3 4.29 4.46 22.53
C ARG A 3 4.19 5.23 21.21
N ILE A 4 4.04 4.52 20.09
CA ILE A 4 3.82 5.11 18.77
C ILE A 4 2.39 5.62 18.68
N LEU A 5 1.44 4.85 19.17
CA LEU A 5 0.02 5.23 19.19
C LEU A 5 -0.20 6.48 20.06
N ASP A 6 0.43 6.55 21.23
CA ASP A 6 0.34 7.68 22.16
C ASP A 6 0.94 8.98 21.60
N ASN A 7 1.92 8.87 20.68
CA ASN A 7 2.58 10.01 20.04
C ASN A 7 2.19 10.15 18.55
N SER A 8 1.03 9.68 18.18
CA SER A 8 0.53 9.75 16.80
C SER A 8 0.46 11.18 16.26
N GLU A 9 0.88 11.37 15.02
CA GLU A 9 0.72 12.63 14.27
C GLU A 9 -0.76 13.00 14.08
N PHE A 10 -1.65 11.98 13.99
CA PHE A 10 -3.07 12.13 13.75
C PHE A 10 -3.90 11.64 14.92
N THR A 11 -4.92 12.42 15.28
CA THR A 11 -5.92 12.04 16.30
C THR A 11 -6.95 11.06 15.73
N HIS A 12 -7.71 10.42 16.60
CA HIS A 12 -8.85 9.58 16.18
C HIS A 12 -9.85 10.37 15.31
N ALA A 13 -10.08 11.63 15.63
CA ALA A 13 -10.98 12.49 14.85
C ALA A 13 -10.44 12.77 13.43
N ASP A 14 -9.12 12.94 13.28
CA ASP A 14 -8.49 13.12 11.98
C ASP A 14 -8.64 11.86 11.12
N TRP A 15 -8.41 10.69 11.71
CA TRP A 15 -8.61 9.40 11.04
C TRP A 15 -10.07 9.18 10.62
N LEU A 16 -11.00 9.52 11.49
CA LEU A 16 -12.44 9.39 11.19
C LEU A 16 -12.86 10.30 10.02
N GLN A 17 -12.33 11.52 9.97
CA GLN A 17 -12.56 12.43 8.85
C GLN A 17 -11.96 11.92 7.55
N ALA A 18 -10.76 11.37 7.59
CA ALA A 18 -10.11 10.76 6.44
C ALA A 18 -10.90 9.55 5.92
N ALA A 19 -11.35 8.68 6.83
CA ALA A 19 -12.12 7.48 6.49
C ALA A 19 -13.45 7.79 5.79
N LYS A 20 -14.13 8.87 6.17
CA LYS A 20 -15.38 9.33 5.53
C LYS A 20 -15.23 9.68 4.05
N ARG A 21 -14.02 9.95 3.58
CA ARG A 21 -13.73 10.25 2.18
C ARG A 21 -13.47 8.99 1.34
N ILE A 22 -13.39 7.82 1.98
CA ILE A 22 -13.05 6.54 1.36
C ILE A 22 -14.27 5.63 1.45
N VAL A 23 -15.05 5.60 0.39
CA VAL A 23 -16.39 4.97 0.36
C VAL A 23 -16.36 3.48 0.73
N ILE A 24 -15.30 2.75 0.36
CA ILE A 24 -15.18 1.33 0.70
C ILE A 24 -15.10 1.06 2.21
N LEU A 25 -14.70 2.07 3.02
CA LEU A 25 -14.60 1.95 4.48
C LEU A 25 -15.95 2.12 5.19
N GLU A 26 -16.99 2.59 4.51
CA GLU A 26 -18.34 2.75 5.09
C GLU A 26 -18.96 1.45 5.60
N ARG A 27 -18.43 0.31 5.16
CA ARG A 27 -18.91 -1.03 5.58
C ARG A 27 -18.29 -1.51 6.88
N LEU A 28 -17.25 -0.86 7.37
CA LEU A 28 -16.57 -1.23 8.60
C LEU A 28 -17.38 -0.75 9.81
N ASN A 29 -17.45 -1.58 10.85
CA ASN A 29 -18.01 -1.19 12.13
C ASN A 29 -16.98 -0.36 12.95
N GLU A 30 -17.38 0.14 14.11
CA GLU A 30 -16.54 1.00 14.96
C GLU A 30 -15.27 0.29 15.46
N ASP A 31 -15.35 -1.00 15.82
CA ASP A 31 -14.20 -1.77 16.27
C ASP A 31 -13.20 -2.00 15.11
N GLU A 32 -13.70 -2.30 13.93
CA GLU A 32 -12.88 -2.45 12.72
C GLU A 32 -12.21 -1.13 12.31
N LEU A 33 -12.93 0.00 12.40
CA LEU A 33 -12.36 1.32 12.14
C LEU A 33 -11.28 1.67 13.15
N THR A 34 -11.51 1.44 14.44
CA THR A 34 -10.51 1.67 15.48
C THR A 34 -9.24 0.86 15.22
N ARG A 35 -9.38 -0.42 14.89
CA ARG A 35 -8.25 -1.29 14.53
C ARG A 35 -7.53 -0.81 13.29
N LEU A 36 -8.28 -0.35 12.27
CA LEU A 36 -7.69 0.19 11.05
C LEU A 36 -6.87 1.45 11.32
N PHE A 37 -7.35 2.34 12.20
CA PHE A 37 -6.65 3.58 12.57
C PHE A 37 -5.35 3.29 13.34
N GLU A 38 -5.37 2.32 14.24
CA GLU A 38 -4.17 1.85 14.94
C GLU A 38 -3.14 1.28 13.95
N LEU A 39 -3.56 0.40 13.04
CA LEU A 39 -2.69 -0.14 11.98
C LEU A 39 -2.13 0.95 11.07
N ALA A 40 -2.96 1.90 10.66
CA ALA A 40 -2.54 3.02 9.82
C ALA A 40 -1.53 3.93 10.52
N THR A 41 -1.71 4.16 11.82
CA THR A 41 -0.75 4.90 12.64
C THR A 41 0.60 4.18 12.71
N LEU A 42 0.61 2.89 13.00
CA LEU A 42 1.82 2.06 13.04
C LEU A 42 2.48 1.98 11.64
N PHE A 43 1.67 1.88 10.60
CA PHE A 43 2.13 1.88 9.21
C PHE A 43 2.89 3.16 8.85
N LEU A 44 2.36 4.34 9.22
CA LEU A 44 3.04 5.62 8.96
C LEU A 44 4.31 5.81 9.78
N ALA A 45 4.42 5.15 10.93
CA ALA A 45 5.65 5.15 11.74
C ALA A 45 6.73 4.22 11.16
N ASP A 46 6.32 3.16 10.47
CA ASP A 46 7.23 2.14 9.89
C ASP A 46 7.60 2.44 8.42
N LYS A 47 6.72 3.05 7.65
CA LYS A 47 6.89 3.32 6.23
C LYS A 47 7.12 4.80 5.94
N SER A 48 8.00 5.10 5.00
CA SER A 48 8.18 6.45 4.48
C SER A 48 7.31 6.66 3.23
N ILE A 49 6.62 7.78 3.16
CA ILE A 49 5.88 8.20 1.96
C ILE A 49 6.55 9.43 1.41
N THR A 50 7.02 9.36 0.18
CA THR A 50 7.72 10.47 -0.50
C THR A 50 7.08 10.76 -1.86
N GLY A 51 7.11 12.03 -2.25
CA GLY A 51 6.69 12.46 -3.57
C GLY A 51 7.88 12.50 -4.54
N ALA A 52 7.64 12.07 -5.77
CA ALA A 52 8.58 12.24 -6.88
C ALA A 52 8.10 13.32 -7.83
N GLN A 53 9.00 13.85 -8.63
CA GLN A 53 8.70 14.89 -9.64
C GLN A 53 7.94 16.11 -9.06
N GLY A 54 8.29 16.52 -7.84
CA GLY A 54 7.69 17.68 -7.17
C GLY A 54 6.31 17.44 -6.58
N PHE A 55 5.83 16.18 -6.52
CA PHE A 55 4.56 15.86 -5.87
C PHE A 55 4.65 16.11 -4.36
N GLU A 56 3.76 16.93 -3.83
CA GLU A 56 3.70 17.26 -2.41
C GLU A 56 2.86 16.22 -1.64
N ILE A 57 3.45 15.66 -0.57
CA ILE A 57 2.77 14.74 0.32
C ILE A 57 2.06 15.53 1.42
N THR A 58 0.76 15.66 1.29
CA THR A 58 -0.11 16.28 2.30
C THR A 58 -0.57 15.26 3.34
N ASP A 59 -1.09 15.72 4.49
CA ASP A 59 -1.69 14.85 5.50
C ASP A 59 -2.84 14.02 4.94
N ALA A 60 -3.66 14.60 4.07
CA ALA A 60 -4.74 13.90 3.39
C ALA A 60 -4.23 12.75 2.51
N VAL A 61 -3.10 12.94 1.82
CA VAL A 61 -2.45 11.89 1.03
C VAL A 61 -1.94 10.78 1.94
N LYS A 62 -1.20 11.11 3.01
CA LYS A 62 -0.70 10.13 3.99
C LYS A 62 -1.83 9.27 4.56
N GLN A 63 -2.90 9.93 5.03
CA GLN A 63 -4.05 9.26 5.63
C GLN A 63 -4.76 8.35 4.63
N SER A 64 -5.02 8.82 3.42
CA SER A 64 -5.68 8.03 2.38
C SER A 64 -4.89 6.77 2.02
N ILE A 65 -3.58 6.91 1.81
CA ILE A 65 -2.72 5.77 1.49
C ILE A 65 -2.66 4.78 2.66
N ALA A 66 -2.44 5.25 3.89
CA ALA A 66 -2.31 4.39 5.05
C ALA A 66 -3.60 3.60 5.35
N LEU A 67 -4.77 4.22 5.27
CA LEU A 67 -6.05 3.54 5.48
C LEU A 67 -6.29 2.45 4.45
N GLN A 68 -6.04 2.71 3.18
CA GLN A 68 -6.25 1.75 2.12
C GLN A 68 -5.19 0.64 2.11
N ALA A 69 -3.93 0.98 2.41
CA ALA A 69 -2.84 0.01 2.55
C ALA A 69 -3.06 -0.99 3.70
N CYS A 70 -3.66 -0.53 4.81
CA CYS A 70 -3.90 -1.36 5.98
C CYS A 70 -5.19 -2.18 5.90
N LEU A 71 -6.10 -1.87 4.99
CA LEU A 71 -7.35 -2.63 4.84
C LEU A 71 -7.13 -4.12 4.54
N PRO A 72 -6.22 -4.52 3.63
CA PRO A 72 -5.95 -5.94 3.38
C PRO A 72 -5.38 -6.70 4.59
N ILE A 73 -4.73 -6.00 5.51
CA ILE A 73 -4.14 -6.60 6.72
C ILE A 73 -4.95 -6.33 8.00
N LEU A 74 -6.20 -5.89 7.88
CA LEU A 74 -7.06 -5.51 9.02
C LEU A 74 -7.16 -6.61 10.08
N ASN A 75 -7.24 -7.87 9.66
CA ASN A 75 -7.32 -9.05 10.53
C ASN A 75 -5.97 -9.80 10.64
N LEU A 76 -4.91 -9.20 10.15
CA LEU A 76 -3.54 -9.70 10.24
C LEU A 76 -2.73 -8.77 11.16
N SER A 77 -1.46 -8.56 10.84
CA SER A 77 -0.61 -7.59 11.54
C SER A 77 0.28 -6.83 10.55
N LEU A 78 0.90 -5.74 11.02
CA LEU A 78 1.85 -4.98 10.21
C LEU A 78 3.08 -5.81 9.77
N GLU A 79 3.38 -6.90 10.46
CA GLU A 79 4.45 -7.84 10.12
C GLU A 79 4.32 -8.39 8.70
N TRP A 80 3.09 -8.48 8.16
CA TRP A 80 2.84 -8.88 6.78
C TRP A 80 3.43 -7.90 5.75
N TYR A 81 3.75 -6.69 6.18
CA TYR A 81 4.45 -5.69 5.38
C TYR A 81 5.92 -5.51 5.76
N ALA A 82 6.50 -6.45 6.51
CA ALA A 82 7.93 -6.43 6.82
C ALA A 82 8.78 -6.60 5.54
N GLY A 83 10.02 -6.12 5.60
CA GLY A 83 11.02 -6.32 4.54
C GLY A 83 11.07 -5.21 3.47
N TRP A 84 10.18 -4.23 3.52
CA TRP A 84 10.22 -3.01 2.70
C TRP A 84 9.76 -1.80 3.52
N SER A 85 10.13 -0.59 3.09
CA SER A 85 9.88 0.60 3.92
C SER A 85 9.44 1.86 3.16
N ALA A 86 9.49 1.86 1.83
CA ALA A 86 9.29 3.08 1.06
C ALA A 86 8.07 3.01 0.14
N ILE A 87 7.34 4.12 0.08
CA ILE A 87 6.26 4.37 -0.87
C ILE A 87 6.63 5.65 -1.62
N ILE A 88 6.62 5.60 -2.95
CA ILE A 88 6.94 6.73 -3.81
C ILE A 88 5.69 7.07 -4.62
N ILE A 89 5.27 8.34 -4.56
CA ILE A 89 4.08 8.82 -5.26
C ILE A 89 4.48 9.79 -6.36
N TYR A 90 4.11 9.46 -7.59
CA TYR A 90 4.27 10.31 -8.77
C TYR A 90 2.98 11.07 -9.05
N PRO A 91 3.04 12.30 -9.58
CA PRO A 91 1.85 13.09 -9.91
C PRO A 91 1.02 12.48 -11.05
N GLY A 92 1.68 11.87 -12.02
CA GLY A 92 1.08 11.24 -13.20
C GLY A 92 1.42 9.77 -13.34
N SER A 93 1.13 9.21 -14.52
CA SER A 93 1.42 7.81 -14.81
C SER A 93 2.93 7.55 -14.74
N TYR A 94 3.31 6.55 -13.94
CA TYR A 94 4.67 6.04 -13.89
C TYR A 94 4.84 5.01 -15.00
N LYS A 95 5.76 5.29 -15.94
CA LYS A 95 6.26 4.28 -16.85
C LYS A 95 7.53 3.70 -16.25
N SER A 96 7.47 2.45 -15.82
CA SER A 96 8.67 1.71 -15.46
C SER A 96 9.56 1.60 -16.69
N GLU A 97 10.76 2.19 -16.64
CA GLU A 97 11.78 2.02 -17.70
C GLU A 97 12.31 0.58 -17.78
N THR A 98 11.86 -0.31 -16.92
CA THR A 98 12.26 -1.73 -16.85
C THR A 98 11.50 -2.65 -17.83
N THR A 99 10.56 -2.15 -18.59
CA THR A 99 10.08 -2.84 -19.79
C THR A 99 10.80 -2.31 -21.02
N THR A 100 12.07 -2.58 -21.14
CA THR A 100 12.70 -2.62 -22.45
C THR A 100 12.18 -3.87 -23.16
N VAL A 101 11.07 -3.73 -23.84
CA VAL A 101 10.74 -4.62 -24.94
C VAL A 101 11.76 -4.28 -26.00
N ASP A 102 12.69 -5.20 -26.29
CA ASP A 102 13.55 -5.02 -27.44
C ASP A 102 12.68 -5.01 -28.72
N GLU A 103 13.20 -4.41 -29.77
CA GLU A 103 12.47 -4.23 -31.04
C GLU A 103 12.00 -5.55 -31.69
N LEU A 104 12.29 -6.70 -31.08
CA LEU A 104 11.97 -8.04 -31.54
C LEU A 104 10.94 -8.77 -30.65
N GLY A 105 10.41 -8.13 -29.60
CA GLY A 105 9.35 -8.71 -28.77
C GLY A 105 9.76 -9.92 -27.92
N VAL A 106 11.06 -10.12 -27.69
CA VAL A 106 11.57 -11.23 -26.87
C VAL A 106 11.69 -10.83 -25.43
N VAL A 107 10.86 -11.43 -24.57
CA VAL A 107 10.94 -11.30 -23.12
C VAL A 107 12.09 -12.17 -22.62
N HIS A 108 13.17 -11.56 -22.13
CA HIS A 108 14.26 -12.29 -21.51
C HIS A 108 13.88 -12.79 -20.12
N GLU A 109 13.59 -14.07 -19.99
CA GLU A 109 13.23 -14.72 -18.71
C GLU A 109 14.35 -14.77 -17.66
N GLY A 110 15.58 -14.40 -18.00
CA GLY A 110 16.74 -14.49 -17.10
C GLY A 110 16.81 -13.43 -15.99
N SER A 111 16.06 -12.34 -16.09
CA SER A 111 16.06 -11.25 -15.09
C SER A 111 14.93 -11.33 -14.07
N GLN A 112 13.97 -12.24 -14.22
CA GLN A 112 12.75 -12.30 -13.41
C GLN A 112 12.98 -12.75 -11.96
N HIS A 113 13.98 -13.59 -11.66
CA HIS A 113 14.24 -14.01 -10.28
C HIS A 113 14.84 -12.88 -9.43
N ARG A 114 15.76 -12.08 -9.98
CA ARG A 114 16.33 -10.91 -9.29
C ARG A 114 15.31 -9.76 -9.21
N SER A 115 14.47 -9.60 -10.22
CA SER A 115 13.40 -8.60 -10.20
C SER A 115 12.33 -8.93 -9.16
N GLY A 116 11.98 -10.20 -8.93
CA GLY A 116 11.02 -10.64 -7.91
C GLY A 116 11.45 -10.27 -6.48
N GLU A 117 12.71 -10.53 -6.09
CA GLU A 117 13.25 -10.10 -4.79
C GLU A 117 13.37 -8.58 -4.68
N ALA A 118 13.76 -7.89 -5.74
CA ALA A 118 13.83 -6.44 -5.77
C ALA A 118 12.44 -5.81 -5.62
N TRP A 119 11.42 -6.40 -6.23
CA TRP A 119 10.04 -5.97 -6.08
C TRP A 119 9.49 -6.22 -4.68
N LEU A 120 9.80 -7.36 -4.06
CA LEU A 120 9.37 -7.68 -2.71
C LEU A 120 9.95 -6.69 -1.69
N ARG A 121 11.23 -6.35 -1.81
CA ARG A 121 11.94 -5.43 -0.91
C ARG A 121 11.94 -3.98 -1.38
N GLY A 122 11.62 -3.76 -2.64
CA GLY A 122 11.59 -2.43 -3.26
C GLY A 122 10.41 -1.58 -2.81
N PRO A 123 10.40 -0.30 -3.19
CA PRO A 123 9.31 0.61 -2.85
C PRO A 123 8.01 0.20 -3.52
N VAL A 124 6.89 0.58 -2.90
CA VAL A 124 5.59 0.66 -3.58
C VAL A 124 5.57 1.95 -4.38
N ILE A 125 5.23 1.87 -5.65
CA ILE A 125 5.15 3.04 -6.54
C ILE A 125 3.70 3.27 -6.92
N LEU A 126 3.22 4.50 -6.70
CA LEU A 126 1.85 4.90 -6.99
C LEU A 126 1.82 6.11 -7.91
N SER A 127 0.88 6.13 -8.86
CA SER A 127 0.48 7.32 -9.59
C SER A 127 -0.65 8.00 -8.83
N TRP A 128 -0.47 9.26 -8.43
CA TRP A 128 -1.54 9.98 -7.73
C TRP A 128 -2.74 10.22 -8.62
N LYS A 129 -2.53 10.39 -9.92
CA LYS A 129 -3.62 10.49 -10.89
C LYS A 129 -4.60 9.32 -10.78
N ASP A 130 -4.09 8.11 -10.58
CA ASP A 130 -4.89 6.89 -10.46
C ASP A 130 -5.29 6.65 -8.99
N ALA A 131 -4.39 6.89 -8.04
CA ALA A 131 -4.61 6.63 -6.62
C ALA A 131 -5.64 7.56 -5.96
N LYS A 132 -5.76 8.81 -6.43
CA LYS A 132 -6.70 9.79 -5.83
C LYS A 132 -8.18 9.37 -5.93
N HIS A 133 -8.52 8.52 -6.87
CA HIS A 133 -9.86 7.96 -7.06
C HIS A 133 -10.02 6.57 -6.44
N SER A 134 -8.95 6.02 -5.86
CA SER A 134 -9.02 4.76 -5.14
C SER A 134 -9.93 4.89 -3.92
N GLY A 135 -10.72 3.85 -3.66
CA GLY A 135 -11.69 3.86 -2.56
C GLY A 135 -13.12 4.22 -2.99
N GLU A 136 -13.32 4.61 -4.22
CA GLU A 136 -14.64 4.71 -4.86
C GLU A 136 -15.23 3.31 -5.13
N ARG A 137 -16.53 3.23 -5.39
CA ARG A 137 -17.22 1.93 -5.63
C ARG A 137 -17.25 1.51 -7.10
N ASP A 138 -16.24 1.85 -7.85
CA ASP A 138 -16.16 1.54 -9.30
C ASP A 138 -15.40 0.23 -9.60
N GLY A 139 -14.94 -0.46 -8.55
CA GLY A 139 -14.16 -1.69 -8.67
C GLY A 139 -12.66 -1.45 -8.97
N HIS A 140 -12.22 -0.21 -9.05
CA HIS A 140 -10.83 0.14 -9.29
C HIS A 140 -10.22 0.76 -8.04
N ASN A 141 -9.29 0.04 -7.41
CA ASN A 141 -8.50 0.55 -6.30
C ASN A 141 -7.03 0.22 -6.50
N VAL A 142 -6.30 1.17 -7.10
CA VAL A 142 -4.87 1.03 -7.40
C VAL A 142 -4.06 0.89 -6.11
N VAL A 143 -4.44 1.59 -5.04
CA VAL A 143 -3.71 1.52 -3.76
C VAL A 143 -3.78 0.11 -3.20
N ILE A 144 -4.99 -0.43 -2.99
CA ILE A 144 -5.16 -1.80 -2.47
C ILE A 144 -4.49 -2.81 -3.40
N HIS A 145 -4.60 -2.65 -4.72
CA HIS A 145 -3.99 -3.52 -5.70
C HIS A 145 -2.47 -3.66 -5.50
N GLU A 146 -1.76 -2.54 -5.39
CA GLU A 146 -0.30 -2.54 -5.20
C GLU A 146 0.10 -3.15 -3.84
N PHE A 147 -0.65 -2.88 -2.78
CA PHE A 147 -0.35 -3.47 -1.47
C PHE A 147 -0.68 -4.96 -1.38
N VAL A 148 -1.73 -5.41 -2.05
CA VAL A 148 -2.03 -6.85 -2.16
C VAL A 148 -0.94 -7.59 -2.94
N HIS A 149 -0.33 -6.98 -3.94
CA HIS A 149 0.86 -7.55 -4.61
C HIS A 149 2.01 -7.78 -3.64
N LYS A 150 2.24 -6.89 -2.66
CA LYS A 150 3.25 -7.11 -1.62
C LYS A 150 2.97 -8.35 -0.78
N LEU A 151 1.70 -8.61 -0.47
CA LEU A 151 1.28 -9.80 0.27
C LEU A 151 1.41 -11.06 -0.59
N ASP A 152 1.02 -11.00 -1.84
CA ASP A 152 1.07 -12.12 -2.77
C ASP A 152 2.51 -12.58 -3.05
N MET A 153 3.47 -11.65 -3.06
CA MET A 153 4.87 -11.96 -3.27
C MET A 153 5.59 -12.60 -2.07
N LEU A 154 4.96 -12.68 -0.89
CA LEU A 154 5.59 -13.25 0.31
C LEU A 154 5.92 -14.74 0.17
N ASN A 155 5.20 -15.47 -0.68
CA ASN A 155 5.44 -16.89 -0.96
C ASN A 155 6.16 -17.15 -2.30
N GLY A 156 6.75 -16.11 -2.92
CA GLY A 156 7.48 -16.22 -4.17
C GLY A 156 6.92 -15.33 -5.27
N ARG A 157 6.62 -15.88 -6.45
CA ARG A 157 6.04 -15.11 -7.55
C ARG A 157 4.59 -14.74 -7.24
N ALA A 158 4.21 -13.50 -7.57
CA ALA A 158 2.81 -13.09 -7.51
C ALA A 158 1.95 -14.02 -8.38
N ASN A 159 1.10 -14.80 -7.74
CA ASN A 159 0.27 -15.83 -8.38
C ASN A 159 -1.21 -15.72 -7.99
N GLY A 160 -1.58 -14.68 -7.23
CA GLY A 160 -2.92 -14.46 -6.72
C GLY A 160 -3.26 -15.28 -5.46
N PHE A 161 -2.27 -15.96 -4.87
CA PHE A 161 -2.43 -16.77 -3.67
C PHE A 161 -1.44 -16.33 -2.59
N PRO A 162 -1.76 -15.30 -1.80
CA PRO A 162 -0.92 -14.92 -0.67
C PRO A 162 -0.80 -16.08 0.33
N PRO A 163 0.28 -16.14 1.11
CA PRO A 163 0.47 -17.21 2.06
C PRO A 163 -0.68 -17.25 3.06
N LEU A 164 -1.37 -18.37 3.14
CA LEU A 164 -2.35 -18.61 4.20
C LEU A 164 -1.60 -18.97 5.48
N GLN A 165 -2.06 -18.46 6.63
CA GLN A 165 -1.59 -18.98 7.90
C GLN A 165 -1.93 -20.48 7.93
N ALA A 166 -0.92 -21.32 8.13
CA ALA A 166 -1.18 -22.71 8.41
C ALA A 166 -2.03 -22.76 9.69
N ASP A 167 -3.15 -23.42 9.61
CA ASP A 167 -3.98 -23.69 10.80
C ASP A 167 -3.10 -24.33 11.86
N MET A 168 -2.93 -23.63 12.98
CA MET A 168 -2.28 -24.19 14.17
C MET A 168 -3.25 -25.14 14.88
#